data_019d78185f5ace09e2b18b54a565c869
#
_entry.id   019d78185f5ace09e2b18b54a565c869
#
_cell.length_a   1.000
_cell.length_b   1.000
_cell.length_c   1.000
_cell.angle_alpha   90.00
_cell.angle_beta   90.00
_cell.angle_gamma   90.00
#
_symmetry.space_group_name_H-M   'P 1'
#
loop_
_entity.id
_entity.type
_entity.pdbx_description
1 polymer ?
#
loop_
_entity_poly.entity_id
_entity_poly.type
_entity_poly.pdbx_seq_one_letter_code
_entity_poly.pdbx_strand_id
1 'polypeptide(L)'
;TITESKRSGSYAILVEKIPAQLHLYQGGKKKYTFEAEFGSNWLGDKKSRGDMATPEGKYTVTKKLSGGSTKYHKALLINYPNKIDVQEFNERIRNGQLPADASIGDLIEIHGEGGKGGNWTQGCVALKNSDMDMLFKYVSKGTPVTIIGSTLTLEEFFSSREK
;
A
#
# COMPACT_ATOMS: atom_id res chain seq x y z
N THR A 1 -0.34 7.36 11.46
CA THR A 1 0.63 6.26 11.23
C THR A 1 2.01 6.58 11.81
N ILE A 2 2.73 7.60 11.30
CA ILE A 2 4.05 7.99 11.86
C ILE A 2 3.91 8.53 13.28
N THR A 3 2.94 9.40 13.53
CA THR A 3 2.63 9.95 14.87
C THR A 3 2.25 8.85 15.86
N GLU A 4 1.47 7.87 15.43
CA GLU A 4 1.09 6.70 16.23
C GLU A 4 2.31 5.83 16.56
N SER A 5 3.17 5.56 15.56
CA SER A 5 4.46 4.89 15.75
C SER A 5 5.35 5.63 16.75
N LYS A 6 5.43 6.97 16.66
CA LYS A 6 6.21 7.80 17.58
C LYS A 6 5.71 7.67 19.02
N ARG A 7 4.39 7.68 19.21
CA ARG A 7 3.78 7.59 20.55
C ARG A 7 3.94 6.21 21.19
N SER A 8 3.82 5.15 20.39
CA SER A 8 3.83 3.74 20.87
C SER A 8 5.22 3.09 20.82
N GLY A 9 6.19 3.69 20.15
CA GLY A 9 7.49 3.05 19.86
C GLY A 9 7.43 1.90 18.84
N SER A 10 6.24 1.63 18.28
CA SER A 10 5.97 0.51 17.40
C SER A 10 6.42 0.75 15.96
N TYR A 11 6.40 -0.31 15.15
CA TYR A 11 6.58 -0.21 13.71
C TYR A 11 5.34 0.34 13.02
N ALA A 12 5.54 1.05 11.90
CA ALA A 12 4.49 1.50 10.99
C ALA A 12 5.03 1.55 9.56
N ILE A 13 4.14 1.35 8.59
CA ILE A 13 4.46 1.38 7.16
C ILE A 13 3.85 2.63 6.53
N LEU A 14 4.63 3.36 5.75
CA LEU A 14 4.18 4.40 4.83
C LEU A 14 4.54 4.00 3.41
N VAL A 15 3.55 3.98 2.54
CA VAL A 15 3.70 3.71 1.10
C VAL A 15 3.41 4.99 0.33
N GLU A 16 4.35 5.41 -0.51
CA GLU A 16 4.24 6.57 -1.38
C GLU A 16 4.30 6.14 -2.84
N LYS A 17 3.20 6.31 -3.56
CA LYS A 17 3.06 5.78 -4.93
C LYS A 17 3.85 6.60 -5.96
N ILE A 18 3.90 7.93 -5.81
CA ILE A 18 4.61 8.81 -6.77
C ILE A 18 6.12 8.58 -6.73
N PRO A 19 6.81 8.62 -5.56
CA PRO A 19 8.23 8.27 -5.52
C PRO A 19 8.50 6.76 -5.65
N ALA A 20 7.46 5.93 -5.72
CA ALA A 20 7.54 4.46 -5.81
C ALA A 20 8.33 3.84 -4.65
N GLN A 21 7.96 4.19 -3.41
CA GLN A 21 8.67 3.79 -2.21
C GLN A 21 7.75 3.27 -1.10
N LEU A 22 8.27 2.31 -0.34
CA LEU A 22 7.72 1.87 0.93
C LEU A 22 8.73 2.17 2.03
N HIS A 23 8.28 2.86 3.08
CA HIS A 23 9.11 3.21 4.24
C HIS A 23 8.64 2.44 5.47
N LEU A 24 9.58 1.82 6.18
CA LEU A 24 9.35 1.25 7.50
C LEU A 24 9.84 2.23 8.58
N TYR A 25 8.93 2.63 9.43
CA TYR A 25 9.19 3.48 10.60
C TYR A 25 9.20 2.66 11.88
N GLN A 26 9.98 3.11 12.87
CA GLN A 26 9.94 2.64 14.26
C GLN A 26 10.09 3.83 15.20
N GLY A 27 9.16 3.99 16.14
CA GLY A 27 9.17 5.11 17.08
C GLY A 27 9.17 6.48 16.39
N GLY A 28 8.52 6.58 15.24
CA GLY A 28 8.46 7.79 14.41
C GLY A 28 9.71 8.08 13.58
N LYS A 29 10.74 7.24 13.66
CA LYS A 29 11.97 7.38 12.86
C LYS A 29 11.96 6.41 11.69
N LYS A 30 12.32 6.89 10.50
CA LYS A 30 12.47 6.06 9.30
C LYS A 30 13.67 5.11 9.49
N LYS A 31 13.42 3.80 9.37
CA LYS A 31 14.42 2.75 9.50
C LYS A 31 14.91 2.23 8.16
N TYR A 32 13.96 1.96 7.25
CA TYR A 32 14.24 1.40 5.93
C TYR A 32 13.39 2.09 4.89
N THR A 33 13.91 2.15 3.66
CA THR A 33 13.20 2.54 2.45
C THR A 33 13.43 1.46 1.42
N PHE A 34 12.36 0.99 0.78
CA PHE A 34 12.35 -0.02 -0.25
C PHE A 34 11.72 0.54 -1.52
N GLU A 35 12.22 0.16 -2.68
CA GLU A 35 11.53 0.38 -3.95
C GLU A 35 10.24 -0.45 -3.98
N ALA A 36 9.15 0.15 -4.44
CA ALA A 36 7.84 -0.48 -4.50
C ALA A 36 7.23 -0.35 -5.90
N GLU A 37 6.50 -1.39 -6.30
CA GLU A 37 5.73 -1.43 -7.55
C GLU A 37 4.25 -1.60 -7.20
N PHE A 38 3.35 -1.04 -8.01
CA PHE A 38 1.93 -0.93 -7.70
C PHE A 38 1.04 -1.50 -8.81
N GLY A 39 -0.26 -1.26 -8.67
CA GLY A 39 -1.21 -1.50 -9.75
C GLY A 39 -0.83 -0.75 -11.02
N SER A 40 -1.11 -1.33 -12.17
CA SER A 40 -0.75 -0.72 -13.47
C SER A 40 -1.44 0.64 -13.70
N ASN A 41 -2.60 0.87 -13.07
CA ASN A 41 -3.24 2.18 -12.95
C ASN A 41 -2.85 2.81 -11.59
N TRP A 42 -1.62 3.26 -11.48
CA TRP A 42 -1.02 3.65 -10.20
C TRP A 42 -1.41 5.05 -9.71
N LEU A 43 -1.93 5.91 -10.58
CA LEU A 43 -2.37 7.26 -10.22
C LEU A 43 -3.75 7.22 -9.56
N GLY A 44 -3.86 7.90 -8.41
CA GLY A 44 -5.11 8.03 -7.67
C GLY A 44 -5.50 6.78 -6.90
N ASP A 45 -6.65 6.87 -6.26
CA ASP A 45 -7.17 5.86 -5.36
C ASP A 45 -7.93 4.76 -6.11
N LYS A 46 -7.98 3.58 -5.49
CA LYS A 46 -8.78 2.44 -5.95
C LYS A 46 -10.27 2.72 -5.80
N LYS A 47 -11.04 2.47 -6.87
CA LYS A 47 -12.48 2.73 -6.92
C LYS A 47 -13.33 1.45 -6.99
N SER A 48 -12.83 0.40 -7.64
CA SER A 48 -13.55 -0.84 -7.86
C SER A 48 -12.61 -2.01 -8.17
N ARG A 49 -13.13 -3.23 -8.12
CA ARG A 49 -12.43 -4.42 -8.61
C ARG A 49 -12.11 -4.26 -10.09
N GLY A 50 -10.89 -4.62 -10.47
CA GLY A 50 -10.46 -4.61 -11.87
C GLY A 50 -9.99 -3.25 -12.39
N ASP A 51 -10.01 -2.17 -11.60
CA ASP A 51 -9.50 -0.86 -11.98
C ASP A 51 -7.96 -0.78 -12.02
N MET A 52 -7.30 -1.85 -11.58
CA MET A 52 -5.83 -1.99 -11.53
C MET A 52 -5.14 -0.92 -10.65
N ALA A 53 -5.88 -0.27 -9.76
CA ALA A 53 -5.37 0.76 -8.85
C ALA A 53 -5.00 0.16 -7.49
N THR A 54 -3.92 0.68 -6.89
CA THR A 54 -3.57 0.45 -5.48
C THR A 54 -4.33 1.47 -4.62
N PRO A 55 -5.05 1.02 -3.57
CA PRO A 55 -5.86 1.91 -2.74
C PRO A 55 -4.99 2.91 -1.96
N GLU A 56 -5.56 4.09 -1.71
CA GLU A 56 -4.99 5.10 -0.82
C GLU A 56 -5.83 5.18 0.45
N GLY A 57 -5.17 5.23 1.60
CA GLY A 57 -5.87 5.24 2.88
C GLY A 57 -5.03 4.78 4.06
N LYS A 58 -5.70 4.57 5.19
CA LYS A 58 -5.11 4.05 6.42
C LYS A 58 -5.60 2.63 6.67
N TYR A 59 -4.67 1.71 6.72
CA TYR A 59 -4.90 0.28 6.86
C TYR A 59 -4.11 -0.30 8.03
N THR A 60 -4.31 -1.59 8.27
CA THR A 60 -3.51 -2.40 9.19
C THR A 60 -3.21 -3.76 8.56
N VAL A 61 -2.08 -4.33 8.92
CA VAL A 61 -1.75 -5.71 8.55
C VAL A 61 -2.67 -6.66 9.30
N THR A 62 -3.38 -7.52 8.58
CA THR A 62 -4.31 -8.51 9.16
C THR A 62 -3.74 -9.92 9.20
N LYS A 63 -2.89 -10.28 8.22
CA LYS A 63 -2.23 -11.58 8.13
C LYS A 63 -0.83 -11.46 7.57
N LYS A 64 0.05 -12.37 8.03
CA LYS A 64 1.38 -12.62 7.44
C LYS A 64 1.33 -13.98 6.77
N LEU A 65 1.68 -14.04 5.50
CA LEU A 65 1.59 -15.24 4.67
C LEU A 65 2.98 -15.61 4.12
N SER A 66 3.34 -16.90 4.19
CA SER A 66 4.60 -17.44 3.66
C SER A 66 4.43 -18.90 3.30
N GLY A 67 5.37 -19.43 2.51
CA GLY A 67 5.32 -20.82 2.04
C GLY A 67 4.04 -21.11 1.27
N GLY A 68 3.40 -22.26 1.50
CA GLY A 68 2.18 -22.68 0.79
C GLY A 68 0.93 -21.84 1.06
N SER A 69 0.98 -20.86 1.97
CA SER A 69 -0.15 -19.96 2.28
C SER A 69 -0.26 -18.77 1.33
N THR A 70 0.69 -18.55 0.46
CA THR A 70 0.69 -17.50 -0.57
C THR A 70 1.32 -18.00 -1.86
N LYS A 71 0.88 -17.47 -3.00
CA LYS A 71 1.53 -17.70 -4.30
C LYS A 71 2.79 -16.85 -4.50
N TYR A 72 2.99 -15.88 -3.63
CA TYR A 72 4.18 -15.02 -3.62
C TYR A 72 5.23 -15.56 -2.66
N HIS A 73 6.44 -15.04 -2.73
CA HIS A 73 7.52 -15.37 -1.79
C HIS A 73 7.09 -15.18 -0.33
N LYS A 74 6.55 -14.02 0.01
CA LYS A 74 5.89 -13.66 1.28
C LYS A 74 4.87 -12.57 1.02
N ALA A 75 3.86 -12.47 1.89
CA ALA A 75 2.85 -11.43 1.78
C ALA A 75 2.33 -10.95 3.14
N LEU A 76 1.94 -9.68 3.18
CA LEU A 76 1.24 -9.03 4.29
C LEU A 76 -0.13 -8.60 3.76
N LEU A 77 -1.19 -9.26 4.19
CA LEU A 77 -2.56 -8.87 3.86
C LEU A 77 -2.96 -7.66 4.69
N ILE A 78 -3.53 -6.63 4.07
CA ILE A 78 -4.09 -5.46 4.75
C ILE A 78 -5.61 -5.52 4.80
N ASN A 79 -6.23 -4.73 5.69
CA ASN A 79 -7.69 -4.69 5.87
C ASN A 79 -8.40 -3.82 4.81
N TYR A 80 -8.01 -3.94 3.54
CA TYR A 80 -8.78 -3.39 2.42
C TYR A 80 -9.87 -4.41 2.00
N PRO A 81 -11.13 -4.01 1.72
CA PRO A 81 -11.67 -2.68 2.00
C PRO A 81 -11.98 -2.48 3.49
N ASN A 82 -11.66 -1.32 4.03
CA ASN A 82 -12.10 -0.91 5.36
C ASN A 82 -13.45 -0.16 5.29
N LYS A 83 -13.93 0.36 6.43
CA LYS A 83 -15.23 1.05 6.48
C LYS A 83 -15.28 2.31 5.61
N ILE A 84 -14.18 3.04 5.49
CA ILE A 84 -14.09 4.26 4.68
C ILE A 84 -14.17 3.88 3.21
N ASP A 85 -13.39 2.89 2.77
CA ASP A 85 -13.41 2.40 1.38
C ASP A 85 -14.83 1.96 0.96
N VAL A 86 -15.53 1.23 1.85
CA VAL A 86 -16.91 0.78 1.60
C VAL A 86 -17.89 1.96 1.52
N GLN A 87 -17.74 2.95 2.41
CA GLN A 87 -18.58 4.14 2.38
C GLN A 87 -18.40 4.91 1.07
N GLU A 88 -17.16 5.21 0.68
CA GLU A 88 -16.84 5.93 -0.55
C GLU A 88 -17.28 5.15 -1.80
N PHE A 89 -17.09 3.83 -1.82
CA PHE A 89 -17.58 2.98 -2.90
C PHE A 89 -19.09 3.08 -3.07
N ASN A 90 -19.86 2.99 -1.98
CA ASN A 90 -21.32 3.11 -2.02
C ASN A 90 -21.78 4.50 -2.47
N GLU A 91 -21.05 5.57 -2.09
CA GLU A 91 -21.32 6.92 -2.56
C GLU A 91 -21.09 7.06 -4.06
N ARG A 92 -20.00 6.48 -4.59
CA ARG A 92 -19.72 6.46 -6.04
C ARG A 92 -20.82 5.74 -6.83
N ILE A 93 -21.37 4.62 -6.31
CA ILE A 93 -22.54 3.94 -6.92
C ILE A 93 -23.76 4.86 -6.91
N ARG A 94 -24.11 5.45 -5.75
CA ARG A 94 -25.27 6.34 -5.63
C ARG A 94 -25.22 7.56 -6.54
N ASN A 95 -24.03 8.10 -6.76
CA ASN A 95 -23.78 9.27 -7.60
C ASN A 95 -23.60 8.92 -9.09
N GLY A 96 -23.76 7.65 -9.46
CA GLY A 96 -23.60 7.19 -10.85
C GLY A 96 -22.16 7.23 -11.37
N GLN A 97 -21.17 7.35 -10.49
CA GLN A 97 -19.74 7.33 -10.84
C GLN A 97 -19.21 5.90 -11.08
N LEU A 98 -19.92 4.92 -10.55
CA LEU A 98 -19.68 3.49 -10.78
C LEU A 98 -20.99 2.81 -11.20
N PRO A 99 -20.92 1.74 -12.02
CA PRO A 99 -22.08 0.91 -12.34
C PRO A 99 -22.71 0.31 -11.09
N ALA A 100 -24.04 0.10 -11.10
CA ALA A 100 -24.76 -0.47 -9.97
C ALA A 100 -24.33 -1.90 -9.61
N ASP A 101 -23.79 -2.65 -10.57
CA ASP A 101 -23.27 -4.00 -10.43
C ASP A 101 -21.75 -4.05 -10.17
N ALA A 102 -21.09 -2.90 -9.96
CA ALA A 102 -19.67 -2.85 -9.63
C ALA A 102 -19.37 -3.58 -8.31
N SER A 103 -18.17 -4.14 -8.19
CA SER A 103 -17.64 -4.76 -6.97
C SER A 103 -16.46 -3.95 -6.44
N ILE A 104 -16.37 -3.77 -5.13
CA ILE A 104 -15.28 -3.02 -4.49
C ILE A 104 -13.92 -3.74 -4.61
N GLY A 105 -13.91 -5.06 -4.60
CA GLY A 105 -12.69 -5.88 -4.56
C GLY A 105 -12.20 -6.16 -3.14
N ASP A 106 -11.10 -6.92 -3.06
CA ASP A 106 -10.50 -7.41 -1.82
C ASP A 106 -9.04 -7.84 -2.05
N LEU A 107 -8.42 -8.48 -1.04
CA LEU A 107 -7.12 -9.14 -1.13
C LEU A 107 -5.98 -8.22 -1.59
N ILE A 108 -5.91 -7.01 -1.04
CA ILE A 108 -4.77 -6.13 -1.23
C ILE A 108 -3.65 -6.56 -0.27
N GLU A 109 -2.49 -6.84 -0.84
CA GLU A 109 -1.31 -7.32 -0.12
C GLU A 109 -0.09 -6.45 -0.41
N ILE A 110 0.84 -6.42 0.55
CA ILE A 110 2.24 -6.06 0.32
C ILE A 110 2.98 -7.38 0.18
N HIS A 111 3.56 -7.67 -0.99
CA HIS A 111 4.11 -8.99 -1.29
C HIS A 111 5.44 -8.94 -2.04
N GLY A 112 6.14 -10.05 -2.09
CA GLY A 112 7.35 -10.24 -2.88
C GLY A 112 7.07 -10.31 -4.39
N GLU A 113 8.04 -10.85 -5.14
CA GLU A 113 8.02 -11.01 -6.61
C GLU A 113 8.02 -9.67 -7.39
N GLY A 114 8.37 -8.55 -6.72
CA GLY A 114 8.64 -7.26 -7.35
C GLY A 114 10.06 -7.15 -7.90
N GLY A 115 10.45 -5.95 -8.32
CA GLY A 115 11.72 -5.67 -8.98
C GLY A 115 11.65 -5.89 -10.49
N LYS A 116 10.46 -5.78 -11.08
CA LYS A 116 10.20 -5.93 -12.51
C LYS A 116 10.44 -4.66 -13.32
N GLY A 117 10.65 -3.52 -12.62
CA GLY A 117 10.96 -2.24 -13.25
C GLY A 117 9.75 -1.44 -13.72
N GLY A 118 8.55 -1.73 -13.19
CA GLY A 118 7.34 -0.98 -13.51
C GLY A 118 6.13 -1.44 -12.70
N ASN A 119 5.05 -0.69 -12.76
CA ASN A 119 3.80 -1.03 -12.07
C ASN A 119 3.02 -2.08 -12.86
N TRP A 120 2.75 -3.22 -12.26
CA TRP A 120 2.24 -4.42 -12.94
C TRP A 120 1.14 -5.15 -12.19
N THR A 121 0.92 -4.83 -10.91
CA THR A 121 -0.03 -5.57 -10.08
C THR A 121 -1.49 -5.19 -10.41
N GLN A 122 -2.43 -5.93 -9.85
CA GLN A 122 -3.86 -5.60 -9.92
C GLN A 122 -4.35 -4.73 -8.76
N GLY A 123 -3.41 -4.10 -8.03
CA GLY A 123 -3.67 -3.22 -6.90
C GLY A 123 -2.82 -3.50 -5.66
N CYS A 124 -2.07 -4.59 -5.62
CA CYS A 124 -1.13 -4.89 -4.54
C CYS A 124 0.13 -3.99 -4.61
N VAL A 125 0.87 -3.96 -3.52
CA VAL A 125 2.20 -3.35 -3.42
C VAL A 125 3.23 -4.46 -3.52
N ALA A 126 4.11 -4.43 -4.53
CA ALA A 126 5.13 -5.45 -4.71
C ALA A 126 6.52 -4.92 -4.37
N LEU A 127 7.31 -5.72 -3.67
CA LEU A 127 8.71 -5.48 -3.32
C LEU A 127 9.59 -6.59 -3.88
N LYS A 128 10.89 -6.32 -4.05
CA LYS A 128 11.90 -7.38 -4.26
C LYS A 128 11.84 -8.39 -3.11
N ASN A 129 12.14 -9.66 -3.36
CA ASN A 129 12.05 -10.72 -2.34
C ASN A 129 12.95 -10.44 -1.13
N SER A 130 14.16 -9.92 -1.34
CA SER A 130 15.08 -9.52 -0.25
C SER A 130 14.51 -8.42 0.64
N ASP A 131 13.83 -7.43 0.05
CA ASP A 131 13.22 -6.32 0.75
C ASP A 131 11.97 -6.78 1.51
N MET A 132 11.20 -7.69 0.88
CA MET A 132 10.06 -8.33 1.52
C MET A 132 10.48 -9.18 2.74
N ASP A 133 11.60 -9.90 2.68
CA ASP A 133 12.16 -10.64 3.80
C ASP A 133 12.50 -9.71 4.98
N MET A 134 13.12 -8.56 4.68
CA MET A 134 13.45 -7.57 5.68
C MET A 134 12.19 -6.98 6.32
N LEU A 135 11.22 -6.54 5.50
CA LEU A 135 9.95 -6.00 5.99
C LEU A 135 9.19 -7.02 6.84
N PHE A 136 9.09 -8.25 6.37
CA PHE A 136 8.37 -9.34 7.03
C PHE A 136 8.93 -9.68 8.42
N LYS A 137 10.23 -9.49 8.64
CA LYS A 137 10.89 -9.72 9.92
C LYS A 137 10.39 -8.78 11.02
N TYR A 138 10.13 -7.51 10.68
CA TYR A 138 9.80 -6.47 11.66
C TYR A 138 8.29 -6.23 11.81
N VAL A 139 7.51 -6.56 10.79
CA VAL A 139 6.07 -6.28 10.76
C VAL A 139 5.29 -7.41 11.40
N SER A 140 4.25 -7.07 12.15
CA SER A 140 3.32 -8.01 12.77
C SER A 140 1.87 -7.67 12.42
N LYS A 141 0.95 -8.60 12.72
CA LYS A 141 -0.49 -8.30 12.67
C LYS A 141 -0.80 -7.08 13.55
N GLY A 142 -1.60 -6.16 13.03
CA GLY A 142 -1.94 -4.89 13.66
C GLY A 142 -0.98 -3.74 13.32
N THR A 143 0.15 -3.98 12.62
CA THR A 143 1.04 -2.90 12.18
C THR A 143 0.27 -1.92 11.28
N PRO A 144 0.27 -0.60 11.60
CA PRO A 144 -0.39 0.40 10.78
C PRO A 144 0.28 0.56 9.41
N VAL A 145 -0.54 0.71 8.39
CA VAL A 145 -0.11 0.95 7.00
C VAL A 145 -0.85 2.17 6.48
N THR A 146 -0.13 3.15 5.96
CA THR A 146 -0.70 4.27 5.23
C THR A 146 -0.21 4.23 3.79
N ILE A 147 -1.12 4.32 2.84
CA ILE A 147 -0.82 4.39 1.40
C ILE A 147 -1.33 5.73 0.88
N ILE A 148 -0.46 6.49 0.24
CA ILE A 148 -0.74 7.83 -0.30
C ILE A 148 -0.04 8.03 -1.64
N GLY A 149 -0.43 9.08 -2.37
CA GLY A 149 0.26 9.50 -3.58
C GLY A 149 1.69 9.96 -3.28
N SER A 150 1.85 10.98 -2.43
CA SER A 150 3.15 11.48 -1.99
C SER A 150 3.01 12.30 -0.71
N THR A 151 4.07 12.39 0.08
CA THR A 151 4.22 13.36 1.18
C THR A 151 4.68 14.73 0.67
N LEU A 152 5.23 14.79 -0.55
CA LEU A 152 5.69 16.01 -1.18
C LEU A 152 4.58 16.63 -2.04
N THR A 153 4.53 17.96 -2.10
CA THR A 153 3.78 18.64 -3.14
C THR A 153 4.40 18.37 -4.52
N LEU A 154 3.66 18.61 -5.60
CA LEU A 154 4.20 18.46 -6.95
C LEU A 154 5.44 19.34 -7.16
N GLU A 155 5.44 20.57 -6.66
CA GLU A 155 6.57 21.49 -6.75
C GLU A 155 7.81 20.95 -6.03
N GLU A 156 7.66 20.48 -4.79
CA GLU A 156 8.75 19.86 -4.02
C GLU A 156 9.28 18.61 -4.71
N PHE A 157 8.39 17.77 -5.27
CA PHE A 157 8.78 16.57 -5.99
C PHE A 157 9.63 16.87 -7.23
N PHE A 158 9.22 17.83 -8.06
CA PHE A 158 10.00 18.21 -9.24
C PHE A 158 11.32 18.88 -8.86
N SER A 159 11.32 19.80 -7.89
CA SER A 159 12.54 20.46 -7.41
C SER A 159 13.56 19.49 -6.82
N SER A 160 13.14 18.35 -6.27
CA SER A 160 14.04 17.32 -5.71
C SER A 160 14.78 16.50 -6.78
N ARG A 161 14.32 16.52 -8.04
CA ARG A 161 14.92 15.79 -9.17
C ARG A 161 15.90 16.60 -10.00
N GLU A 162 15.96 17.92 -9.79
CA GLU A 162 16.87 18.82 -10.50
C GLU A 162 18.25 18.96 -9.81
N LYS A 163 18.48 18.25 -8.71
CA LYS A 163 19.76 18.17 -7.99
C LYS A 163 20.41 16.82 -8.17
#